data_ae7af7b872cdc0b793ab2f895e6c10e3
#
_entry.id   ae7af7b872cdc0b793ab2f895e6c10e3
#
_cell.length_a   1.000
_cell.length_b   1.000
_cell.length_c   1.000
_cell.angle_alpha   90.00
_cell.angle_beta   90.00
_cell.angle_gamma   90.00
#
_symmetry.space_group_name_H-M   'P 1'
#
loop_
_entity.id
_entity.type
_entity.pdbx_description
1 polymer ?
#
loop_
_entity_poly.entity_id
_entity_poly.type
_entity_poly.pdbx_seq_one_letter_code
_entity_poly.pdbx_strand_id
1 'polypeptide(L)'
;IMQQIQEETPKTLPNANIQIIGSVSALCQSAARCAQTLGYTPFILSTMLDCEAKEAGRFFGSLAQTWQKGESFFPSKCAVICGGETVVHLTGNGKGGRNQELALAAVPYLDGMSQAVLVAVGSDGTDGPTDAAGAIVDGTTAQRLQDLGIFVDTVLSNNDAYHALQQVDSLVITGPTGTNVNDLYFLLLDADSEKESQKKNA
;
A
#
# COMPACT_ATOMS: atom_id res chain seq x y z
N ILE A 1 -12.44 25.81 -37.19
CA ILE A 1 -13.24 24.71 -36.59
C ILE A 1 -12.81 24.52 -35.16
N MET A 2 -13.00 25.50 -34.30
CA MET A 2 -12.85 25.37 -32.82
C MET A 2 -13.58 26.54 -32.16
N GLN A 3 -14.90 26.47 -32.16
CA GLN A 3 -15.76 27.30 -31.30
C GLN A 3 -17.10 26.60 -31.08
N GLN A 4 -17.05 25.38 -30.52
CA GLN A 4 -18.14 24.96 -29.67
C GLN A 4 -17.60 25.18 -28.25
N ILE A 5 -17.97 26.32 -27.67
CA ILE A 5 -17.91 26.51 -26.24
C ILE A 5 -18.79 25.40 -25.69
N GLN A 6 -18.17 24.36 -25.10
CA GLN A 6 -18.94 23.38 -24.37
C GLN A 6 -19.59 24.16 -23.19
N GLU A 7 -20.91 24.19 -23.17
CA GLU A 7 -21.62 24.69 -22.02
C GLU A 7 -21.11 23.96 -20.77
N GLU A 8 -20.85 24.70 -19.73
CA GLU A 8 -20.40 24.13 -18.46
C GLU A 8 -21.43 23.11 -17.97
N THR A 9 -20.95 21.95 -17.52
CA THR A 9 -21.84 20.91 -17.00
C THR A 9 -22.68 21.43 -15.83
N PRO A 10 -23.96 21.05 -15.70
CA PRO A 10 -24.82 21.50 -14.63
C PRO A 10 -24.20 21.26 -13.25
N LYS A 11 -24.16 22.29 -12.41
CA LYS A 11 -23.63 22.18 -11.04
C LYS A 11 -24.63 21.53 -10.07
N THR A 12 -25.90 21.46 -10.45
CA THR A 12 -26.96 20.83 -9.68
C THR A 12 -27.89 20.06 -10.60
N LEU A 13 -28.33 18.90 -10.14
CA LEU A 13 -29.31 18.06 -10.81
C LEU A 13 -30.54 17.92 -9.89
N PRO A 14 -31.51 18.84 -9.94
CA PRO A 14 -32.59 18.90 -8.95
C PRO A 14 -33.50 17.67 -8.92
N ASN A 15 -33.52 16.88 -10.00
CA ASN A 15 -34.34 15.67 -10.12
C ASN A 15 -33.51 14.37 -10.00
N ALA A 16 -32.26 14.45 -9.52
CA ALA A 16 -31.42 13.29 -9.33
C ALA A 16 -31.45 12.83 -7.87
N ASN A 17 -31.62 11.53 -7.66
CA ASN A 17 -31.36 10.87 -6.39
C ASN A 17 -30.00 10.20 -6.47
N ILE A 18 -29.04 10.70 -5.68
CA ILE A 18 -27.67 10.20 -5.68
C ILE A 18 -27.46 9.39 -4.39
N GLN A 19 -27.06 8.12 -4.56
CA GLN A 19 -26.66 7.25 -3.45
C GLN A 19 -25.21 6.81 -3.63
N ILE A 20 -24.38 7.10 -2.63
CA ILE A 20 -22.99 6.61 -2.59
C ILE A 20 -23.02 5.20 -2.01
N ILE A 21 -22.69 4.19 -2.82
CA ILE A 21 -22.71 2.77 -2.44
C ILE A 21 -21.34 2.25 -1.98
N GLY A 22 -20.25 3.00 -2.23
CA GLY A 22 -18.90 2.67 -1.80
C GLY A 22 -18.01 3.90 -1.85
N SER A 23 -16.98 3.92 -1.01
CA SER A 23 -15.97 4.98 -0.99
C SER A 23 -14.67 4.48 -0.36
N VAL A 24 -13.56 5.16 -0.64
CA VAL A 24 -12.27 4.88 0.00
C VAL A 24 -12.36 5.02 1.54
N SER A 25 -13.16 5.97 2.03
CA SER A 25 -13.40 6.11 3.48
C SER A 25 -14.08 4.88 4.08
N ALA A 26 -15.10 4.32 3.41
CA ALA A 26 -15.76 3.09 3.86
C ALA A 26 -14.81 1.88 3.81
N LEU A 27 -13.93 1.81 2.80
CA LEU A 27 -12.88 0.80 2.68
C LEU A 27 -11.92 0.87 3.88
N CYS A 28 -11.36 2.06 4.17
CA CYS A 28 -10.46 2.27 5.31
C CYS A 28 -11.13 1.95 6.65
N GLN A 29 -12.41 2.32 6.84
CA GLN A 29 -13.15 1.98 8.06
C GLN A 29 -13.38 0.47 8.19
N SER A 30 -13.60 -0.23 7.08
CA SER A 30 -13.73 -1.69 7.07
C SER A 30 -12.42 -2.38 7.42
N ALA A 31 -11.29 -1.91 6.85
CA ALA A 31 -9.95 -2.35 7.20
C ALA A 31 -9.65 -2.12 8.70
N ALA A 32 -10.02 -0.94 9.23
CA ALA A 32 -9.84 -0.62 10.65
C ALA A 32 -10.64 -1.57 11.56
N ARG A 33 -11.90 -1.87 11.24
CA ARG A 33 -12.70 -2.86 11.99
C ARG A 33 -12.07 -4.25 11.94
N CYS A 34 -11.59 -4.66 10.77
CA CYS A 34 -10.89 -5.94 10.62
C CYS A 34 -9.61 -6.00 11.48
N ALA A 35 -8.80 -4.94 11.46
CA ALA A 35 -7.62 -4.83 12.29
C ALA A 35 -7.96 -4.94 13.79
N GLN A 36 -9.05 -4.29 14.25
CA GLN A 36 -9.51 -4.41 15.64
C GLN A 36 -9.88 -5.85 16.02
N THR A 37 -10.56 -6.59 15.14
CA THR A 37 -10.91 -7.99 15.43
C THR A 37 -9.69 -8.91 15.53
N LEU A 38 -8.56 -8.50 14.90
CA LEU A 38 -7.26 -9.17 14.97
C LEU A 38 -6.38 -8.66 16.12
N GLY A 39 -6.90 -7.76 16.97
CA GLY A 39 -6.21 -7.23 18.14
C GLY A 39 -5.25 -6.08 17.85
N TYR A 40 -5.29 -5.48 16.67
CA TYR A 40 -4.52 -4.27 16.36
C TYR A 40 -5.29 -3.01 16.72
N THR A 41 -4.61 -1.98 17.19
CA THR A 41 -5.17 -0.64 17.34
C THR A 41 -5.08 0.09 15.99
N PRO A 42 -6.20 0.39 15.30
CA PRO A 42 -6.15 1.00 13.98
C PRO A 42 -6.03 2.54 14.07
N PHE A 43 -5.27 3.10 13.14
CA PHE A 43 -5.11 4.53 12.91
C PHE A 43 -5.34 4.83 11.42
N ILE A 44 -6.46 5.46 11.08
CA ILE A 44 -6.68 5.94 9.71
C ILE A 44 -6.05 7.33 9.61
N LEU A 45 -4.91 7.44 8.91
CA LEU A 45 -4.18 8.69 8.76
C LEU A 45 -4.75 9.56 7.64
N SER A 46 -5.16 8.93 6.53
CA SER A 46 -5.74 9.63 5.38
C SER A 46 -6.65 8.71 4.58
N THR A 47 -7.67 9.29 3.96
CA THR A 47 -8.48 8.66 2.93
C THR A 47 -8.37 9.39 1.59
N MET A 48 -7.34 10.24 1.44
CA MET A 48 -7.12 11.12 0.31
C MET A 48 -5.64 11.18 -0.08
N LEU A 49 -4.92 10.04 0.03
CA LEU A 49 -3.51 9.99 -0.33
C LEU A 49 -3.38 10.04 -1.86
N ASP A 50 -2.65 11.04 -2.40
CA ASP A 50 -2.52 11.29 -3.84
C ASP A 50 -1.09 11.65 -4.29
N CYS A 51 -0.10 11.37 -3.47
CA CYS A 51 1.31 11.64 -3.78
C CYS A 51 1.94 10.57 -4.69
N GLU A 52 3.20 10.74 -5.06
CA GLU A 52 3.96 9.73 -5.80
C GLU A 52 4.11 8.44 -4.98
N ALA A 53 3.86 7.30 -5.61
CA ALA A 53 3.80 5.99 -4.95
C ALA A 53 5.06 5.66 -4.16
N LYS A 54 6.25 5.83 -4.77
CA LYS A 54 7.52 5.56 -4.08
C LYS A 54 7.76 6.46 -2.87
N GLU A 55 7.27 7.73 -2.90
CA GLU A 55 7.42 8.63 -1.75
C GLU A 55 6.47 8.24 -0.62
N ALA A 56 5.25 7.79 -0.94
CA ALA A 56 4.36 7.19 0.04
C ALA A 56 4.99 5.95 0.71
N GLY A 57 5.61 5.06 -0.08
CA GLY A 57 6.30 3.88 0.43
C GLY A 57 7.44 4.23 1.41
N ARG A 58 8.28 5.21 1.06
CA ARG A 58 9.32 5.74 1.93
C ARG A 58 8.75 6.33 3.22
N PHE A 59 7.63 7.04 3.13
CA PHE A 59 6.95 7.60 4.30
C PHE A 59 6.47 6.50 5.24
N PHE A 60 5.77 5.46 4.75
CA PHE A 60 5.37 4.31 5.57
C PHE A 60 6.58 3.62 6.20
N GLY A 61 7.66 3.44 5.45
CA GLY A 61 8.91 2.89 5.97
C GLY A 61 9.50 3.73 7.10
N SER A 62 9.48 5.06 6.98
CA SER A 62 9.96 5.96 8.03
C SER A 62 9.11 5.91 9.31
N LEU A 63 7.79 5.71 9.18
CA LEU A 63 6.91 5.48 10.32
C LEU A 63 7.27 4.19 11.07
N ALA A 64 7.54 3.11 10.32
CA ALA A 64 7.96 1.84 10.91
C ALA A 64 9.28 1.98 11.68
N GLN A 65 10.28 2.64 11.10
CA GLN A 65 11.56 2.90 11.78
C GLN A 65 11.42 3.75 13.04
N THR A 66 10.59 4.80 12.99
CA THR A 66 10.31 5.66 14.16
C THR A 66 9.62 4.84 15.26
N TRP A 67 8.67 3.97 14.89
CA TRP A 67 8.01 3.07 15.83
C TRP A 67 8.99 2.07 16.47
N GLN A 68 9.87 1.46 15.66
CA GLN A 68 10.88 0.52 16.15
C GLN A 68 11.82 1.14 17.20
N LYS A 69 12.15 2.44 17.03
CA LYS A 69 12.95 3.19 18.01
C LYS A 69 12.21 3.54 19.30
N GLY A 70 10.90 3.30 19.37
CA GLY A 70 10.07 3.72 20.49
C GLY A 70 9.80 5.22 20.54
N GLU A 71 10.02 5.95 19.45
CA GLU A 71 9.87 7.41 19.35
C GLU A 71 8.51 7.82 18.76
N SER A 72 7.63 6.86 18.44
CA SER A 72 6.31 7.13 17.88
C SER A 72 5.22 7.15 18.94
N PHE A 73 4.08 7.76 18.62
CA PHE A 73 2.88 7.71 19.46
C PHE A 73 2.04 6.43 19.24
N PHE A 74 2.44 5.60 18.27
CA PHE A 74 1.74 4.35 17.98
C PHE A 74 2.02 3.31 19.08
N PRO A 75 1.01 2.55 19.54
CA PRO A 75 1.20 1.47 20.50
C PRO A 75 2.00 0.31 19.90
N SER A 76 2.40 -0.63 20.76
CA SER A 76 3.21 -1.80 20.39
C SER A 76 2.54 -2.72 19.35
N LYS A 77 1.21 -2.68 19.25
CA LYS A 77 0.44 -3.44 18.25
C LYS A 77 -0.57 -2.53 17.60
N CYS A 78 -0.30 -2.14 16.36
CA CYS A 78 -1.17 -1.21 15.64
C CYS A 78 -1.21 -1.45 14.12
N ALA A 79 -2.27 -0.94 13.50
CA ALA A 79 -2.45 -0.88 12.05
C ALA A 79 -2.55 0.59 11.61
N VAL A 80 -1.57 1.07 10.88
CA VAL A 80 -1.59 2.41 10.28
C VAL A 80 -2.18 2.30 8.89
N ILE A 81 -3.31 2.96 8.65
CA ILE A 81 -4.15 2.78 7.46
C ILE A 81 -4.21 4.10 6.68
N CYS A 82 -4.03 4.01 5.38
CA CYS A 82 -4.36 5.08 4.44
C CYS A 82 -5.18 4.52 3.28
N GLY A 83 -5.96 5.38 2.66
CA GLY A 83 -6.62 5.12 1.40
C GLY A 83 -6.46 6.30 0.47
N GLY A 84 -6.57 6.08 -0.82
CA GLY A 84 -6.41 7.11 -1.84
C GLY A 84 -6.01 6.53 -3.18
N GLU A 85 -5.34 7.31 -4.00
CA GLU A 85 -4.84 6.89 -5.30
C GLU A 85 -3.52 7.59 -5.58
N THR A 86 -2.40 6.88 -5.33
CA THR A 86 -1.06 7.41 -5.62
C THR A 86 -0.77 7.37 -7.11
N VAL A 87 0.27 8.08 -7.55
CA VAL A 87 0.67 8.16 -8.95
C VAL A 87 2.08 7.60 -9.15
N VAL A 88 2.37 7.15 -10.37
CA VAL A 88 3.70 6.72 -10.80
C VAL A 88 4.20 7.64 -11.91
N HIS A 89 5.41 8.16 -11.77
CA HIS A 89 6.11 8.83 -12.85
C HIS A 89 6.93 7.79 -13.63
N LEU A 90 6.51 7.52 -14.86
CA LEU A 90 7.20 6.54 -15.71
C LEU A 90 8.51 7.13 -16.21
N THR A 91 9.62 6.52 -15.81
CA THR A 91 10.99 6.88 -16.23
C THR A 91 11.68 5.74 -16.97
N GLY A 92 11.18 4.51 -16.83
CA GLY A 92 11.72 3.29 -17.41
C GLY A 92 10.71 2.57 -18.32
N ASN A 93 11.05 1.34 -18.68
CA ASN A 93 10.24 0.46 -19.54
C ASN A 93 9.79 -0.82 -18.82
N GLY A 94 9.92 -0.87 -17.52
CA GLY A 94 9.53 -2.00 -16.70
C GLY A 94 8.02 -2.18 -16.58
N LYS A 95 7.61 -3.18 -15.82
CA LYS A 95 6.21 -3.52 -15.56
C LYS A 95 5.92 -3.39 -14.07
N GLY A 96 4.79 -2.75 -13.74
CA GLY A 96 4.36 -2.56 -12.36
C GLY A 96 3.13 -1.68 -12.27
N GLY A 97 2.75 -1.37 -11.05
CA GLY A 97 1.69 -0.44 -10.73
C GLY A 97 2.04 0.38 -9.49
N ARG A 98 1.18 1.34 -9.15
CA ARG A 98 1.41 2.27 -8.03
C ARG A 98 1.48 1.55 -6.68
N ASN A 99 0.67 0.53 -6.48
CA ASN A 99 0.66 -0.23 -5.23
C ASN A 99 1.93 -1.08 -5.08
N GLN A 100 2.37 -1.70 -6.16
CA GLN A 100 3.61 -2.47 -6.20
C GLN A 100 4.83 -1.56 -6.00
N GLU A 101 4.86 -0.38 -6.63
CA GLU A 101 5.95 0.58 -6.49
C GLU A 101 6.01 1.16 -5.07
N LEU A 102 4.85 1.48 -4.47
CA LEU A 102 4.77 1.91 -3.07
C LEU A 102 5.34 0.86 -2.12
N ALA A 103 4.89 -0.39 -2.24
CA ALA A 103 5.37 -1.48 -1.40
C ALA A 103 6.88 -1.71 -1.56
N LEU A 104 7.38 -1.75 -2.80
CA LEU A 104 8.80 -1.93 -3.09
C LEU A 104 9.66 -0.80 -2.51
N ALA A 105 9.19 0.45 -2.58
CA ALA A 105 9.92 1.59 -2.05
C ALA A 105 10.06 1.59 -0.52
N ALA A 106 9.19 0.88 0.20
CA ALA A 106 9.29 0.71 1.64
C ALA A 106 10.32 -0.36 2.06
N VAL A 107 10.66 -1.30 1.17
CA VAL A 107 11.50 -2.46 1.49
C VAL A 107 12.80 -2.11 2.19
N PRO A 108 13.62 -1.11 1.75
CA PRO A 108 14.87 -0.78 2.42
C PRO A 108 14.70 -0.28 3.86
N TYR A 109 13.53 0.28 4.17
CA TYR A 109 13.21 0.83 5.50
C TYR A 109 12.74 -0.25 6.48
N LEU A 110 12.19 -1.35 5.95
CA LEU A 110 11.68 -2.48 6.73
C LEU A 110 12.75 -3.56 6.97
N ASP A 111 13.92 -3.44 6.33
CA ASP A 111 14.96 -4.47 6.39
C ASP A 111 15.30 -4.89 7.82
N GLY A 112 15.24 -6.21 8.08
CA GLY A 112 15.46 -6.79 9.40
C GLY A 112 14.35 -6.57 10.43
N MET A 113 13.24 -5.88 10.09
CA MET A 113 12.14 -5.61 11.00
C MET A 113 11.11 -6.76 10.98
N SER A 114 11.30 -7.78 11.81
CA SER A 114 10.37 -8.93 11.93
C SER A 114 8.95 -8.55 12.40
N GLN A 115 8.78 -7.34 12.95
CA GLN A 115 7.53 -6.83 13.53
C GLN A 115 6.72 -5.93 12.59
N ALA A 116 7.19 -5.71 11.36
CA ALA A 116 6.56 -4.78 10.43
C ALA A 116 6.19 -5.46 9.11
N VAL A 117 4.97 -5.21 8.65
CA VAL A 117 4.46 -5.65 7.34
C VAL A 117 3.74 -4.48 6.69
N LEU A 118 4.08 -4.18 5.45
CA LEU A 118 3.35 -3.20 4.63
C LEU A 118 2.61 -3.90 3.49
N VAL A 119 1.35 -3.54 3.33
CA VAL A 119 0.50 -3.98 2.21
C VAL A 119 -0.03 -2.75 1.47
N ALA A 120 0.03 -2.81 0.15
CA ALA A 120 -0.54 -1.82 -0.75
C ALA A 120 -1.32 -2.53 -1.85
N VAL A 121 -2.62 -2.24 -1.98
CA VAL A 121 -3.51 -2.96 -2.89
C VAL A 121 -4.60 -2.07 -3.49
N GLY A 122 -4.92 -2.29 -4.76
CA GLY A 122 -6.08 -1.74 -5.42
C GLY A 122 -7.36 -2.51 -5.05
N SER A 123 -8.43 -1.80 -4.71
CA SER A 123 -9.70 -2.43 -4.31
C SER A 123 -10.38 -3.22 -5.43
N ASP A 124 -10.06 -2.94 -6.69
CA ASP A 124 -10.60 -3.63 -7.87
C ASP A 124 -9.87 -4.94 -8.21
N GLY A 125 -8.75 -5.21 -7.52
CA GLY A 125 -7.95 -6.42 -7.73
C GLY A 125 -6.93 -6.31 -8.85
N THR A 126 -6.66 -5.09 -9.33
CA THR A 126 -5.66 -4.80 -10.36
C THR A 126 -4.73 -3.67 -9.96
N ASP A 127 -3.51 -3.66 -10.49
CA ASP A 127 -2.54 -2.59 -10.26
C ASP A 127 -1.66 -2.39 -11.52
N GLY A 128 -1.93 -1.29 -12.23
CA GLY A 128 -1.30 -1.03 -13.52
C GLY A 128 -1.62 -2.11 -14.55
N PRO A 129 -0.73 -2.38 -15.52
CA PRO A 129 -0.94 -3.39 -16.57
C PRO A 129 -0.57 -4.80 -16.08
N THR A 130 -0.89 -5.16 -14.82
CA THR A 130 -0.52 -6.44 -14.20
C THR A 130 -1.77 -7.22 -13.75
N ASP A 131 -1.59 -8.48 -13.40
CA ASP A 131 -2.61 -9.34 -12.81
C ASP A 131 -2.61 -9.30 -11.27
N ALA A 132 -1.72 -8.50 -10.68
CA ALA A 132 -1.65 -8.30 -9.24
C ALA A 132 -2.57 -7.15 -8.80
N ALA A 133 -3.19 -7.28 -7.64
CA ALA A 133 -3.87 -6.19 -6.96
C ALA A 133 -2.88 -5.20 -6.31
N GLY A 134 -1.65 -5.65 -6.08
CA GLY A 134 -0.60 -4.89 -5.43
C GLY A 134 0.45 -5.79 -4.81
N ALA A 135 0.99 -5.44 -3.64
CA ALA A 135 2.05 -6.20 -3.00
C ALA A 135 1.99 -6.16 -1.47
N ILE A 136 2.66 -7.16 -0.87
CA ILE A 136 2.94 -7.28 0.56
C ILE A 136 4.45 -7.42 0.76
N VAL A 137 5.02 -6.61 1.64
CA VAL A 137 6.45 -6.62 1.96
C VAL A 137 6.68 -6.59 3.47
N ASP A 138 7.76 -7.18 3.91
CA ASP A 138 8.14 -7.32 5.32
C ASP A 138 9.65 -7.13 5.52
N GLY A 139 10.12 -7.34 6.74
CA GLY A 139 11.54 -7.22 7.10
C GLY A 139 12.46 -8.25 6.46
N THR A 140 11.94 -9.27 5.78
CA THR A 140 12.75 -10.28 5.07
C THR A 140 12.86 -10.00 3.57
N THR A 141 12.01 -9.12 3.06
CA THR A 141 11.88 -8.86 1.61
C THR A 141 13.17 -8.28 1.03
N ALA A 142 13.85 -7.38 1.76
CA ALA A 142 15.13 -6.79 1.33
C ALA A 142 16.20 -7.87 1.10
N GLN A 143 16.37 -8.77 2.07
CA GLN A 143 17.36 -9.86 1.96
C GLN A 143 17.03 -10.83 0.81
N ARG A 144 15.73 -11.18 0.65
CA ARG A 144 15.32 -12.05 -0.48
C ARG A 144 15.63 -11.43 -1.85
N LEU A 145 15.42 -10.13 -2.02
CA LEU A 145 15.79 -9.41 -3.25
C LEU A 145 17.30 -9.37 -3.44
N GLN A 146 18.05 -9.09 -2.37
CA GLN A 146 19.52 -9.03 -2.40
C GLN A 146 20.14 -10.39 -2.78
N ASP A 147 19.62 -11.49 -2.25
CA ASP A 147 20.08 -12.85 -2.56
C ASP A 147 19.92 -13.19 -4.04
N LEU A 148 18.98 -12.54 -4.73
CA LEU A 148 18.77 -12.65 -6.18
C LEU A 148 19.53 -11.59 -6.99
N GLY A 149 20.32 -10.72 -6.34
CA GLY A 149 21.04 -9.62 -6.98
C GLY A 149 20.13 -8.50 -7.48
N ILE A 150 18.93 -8.36 -6.91
CA ILE A 150 17.94 -7.34 -7.29
C ILE A 150 18.09 -6.13 -6.37
N PHE A 151 18.38 -4.96 -6.95
CA PHE A 151 18.55 -3.70 -6.24
C PHE A 151 17.31 -2.84 -6.37
N VAL A 152 16.67 -2.50 -5.25
CA VAL A 152 15.40 -1.76 -5.18
C VAL A 152 15.45 -0.45 -5.97
N ASP A 153 16.51 0.36 -5.81
CA ASP A 153 16.63 1.64 -6.51
C ASP A 153 16.70 1.48 -8.03
N THR A 154 17.36 0.42 -8.52
CA THR A 154 17.43 0.11 -9.95
C THR A 154 16.06 -0.29 -10.48
N VAL A 155 15.33 -1.11 -9.74
CA VAL A 155 13.98 -1.56 -10.09
C VAL A 155 13.00 -0.38 -10.13
N LEU A 156 13.03 0.48 -9.10
CA LEU A 156 12.19 1.69 -9.04
C LEU A 156 12.50 2.67 -10.18
N SER A 157 13.78 2.86 -10.51
CA SER A 157 14.20 3.74 -11.62
C SER A 157 13.72 3.23 -12.98
N ASN A 158 13.51 1.92 -13.13
CA ASN A 158 12.99 1.28 -14.34
C ASN A 158 11.46 1.07 -14.29
N ASN A 159 10.77 1.41 -13.20
CA ASN A 159 9.36 1.13 -12.94
C ASN A 159 9.01 -0.37 -13.10
N ASP A 160 9.88 -1.28 -12.63
CA ASP A 160 9.78 -2.73 -12.84
C ASP A 160 9.44 -3.51 -11.56
N ALA A 161 8.61 -2.92 -10.72
CA ALA A 161 8.24 -3.47 -9.42
C ALA A 161 7.59 -4.87 -9.52
N TYR A 162 6.81 -5.12 -10.59
CA TYR A 162 6.14 -6.41 -10.79
C TYR A 162 7.11 -7.59 -10.82
N HIS A 163 8.13 -7.53 -11.69
CA HIS A 163 9.05 -8.65 -11.85
C HIS A 163 9.92 -8.86 -10.60
N ALA A 164 10.33 -7.79 -9.92
CA ALA A 164 11.09 -7.90 -8.69
C ALA A 164 10.27 -8.55 -7.57
N LEU A 165 9.05 -8.08 -7.33
CA LEU A 165 8.16 -8.61 -6.28
C LEU A 165 7.67 -10.02 -6.58
N GLN A 166 7.49 -10.36 -7.86
CA GLN A 166 7.14 -11.71 -8.29
C GLN A 166 8.23 -12.75 -7.91
N GLN A 167 9.51 -12.39 -8.06
CA GLN A 167 10.62 -13.29 -7.75
C GLN A 167 10.76 -13.61 -6.26
N VAL A 168 10.17 -12.80 -5.40
CA VAL A 168 10.20 -12.97 -3.94
C VAL A 168 8.82 -13.25 -3.34
N ASP A 169 7.86 -13.72 -4.16
CA ASP A 169 6.49 -14.09 -3.75
C ASP A 169 5.80 -13.00 -2.92
N SER A 170 6.00 -11.73 -3.32
CA SER A 170 5.46 -10.56 -2.62
C SER A 170 4.27 -9.91 -3.33
N LEU A 171 3.82 -10.47 -4.47
CA LEU A 171 2.62 -9.99 -5.16
C LEU A 171 1.34 -10.47 -4.47
N VAL A 172 0.35 -9.59 -4.41
CA VAL A 172 -1.01 -9.93 -3.97
C VAL A 172 -1.88 -10.15 -5.20
N ILE A 173 -2.32 -11.39 -5.41
CA ILE A 173 -3.18 -11.79 -6.53
C ILE A 173 -4.55 -12.12 -6.01
N THR A 174 -5.56 -11.33 -6.36
CA THR A 174 -6.96 -11.55 -5.94
C THR A 174 -7.88 -11.89 -7.09
N GLY A 175 -7.50 -11.52 -8.31
CA GLY A 175 -8.41 -11.40 -9.44
C GLY A 175 -9.41 -10.24 -9.25
N PRO A 176 -10.30 -10.00 -10.22
CA PRO A 176 -11.28 -8.92 -10.15
C PRO A 176 -12.20 -9.06 -8.94
N THR A 177 -12.35 -8.00 -8.14
CA THR A 177 -13.15 -7.99 -6.91
C THR A 177 -14.60 -7.56 -7.14
N GLY A 178 -14.91 -6.97 -8.30
CA GLY A 178 -16.23 -6.41 -8.62
C GLY A 178 -16.52 -5.05 -7.98
N THR A 179 -15.53 -4.42 -7.37
CA THR A 179 -15.61 -3.05 -6.84
C THR A 179 -14.41 -2.22 -7.29
N ASN A 180 -14.53 -0.90 -7.26
CA ASN A 180 -13.42 0.03 -7.38
C ASN A 180 -13.71 1.26 -6.52
N VAL A 181 -12.98 1.38 -5.42
CA VAL A 181 -13.06 2.49 -4.47
C VAL A 181 -11.65 2.95 -4.10
N ASN A 182 -10.78 3.06 -5.11
CA ASN A 182 -9.36 3.39 -5.03
C ASN A 182 -8.53 2.33 -4.27
N ASP A 183 -7.42 2.74 -3.67
CA ASP A 183 -6.43 1.85 -3.07
C ASP A 183 -6.47 1.88 -1.55
N LEU A 184 -5.98 0.80 -0.97
CA LEU A 184 -5.78 0.62 0.47
C LEU A 184 -4.31 0.35 0.77
N TYR A 185 -3.77 1.11 1.70
CA TYR A 185 -2.41 0.98 2.21
C TYR A 185 -2.49 0.74 3.71
N PHE A 186 -1.81 -0.28 4.22
CA PHE A 186 -1.73 -0.50 5.65
C PHE A 186 -0.39 -1.06 6.09
N LEU A 187 0.16 -0.43 7.12
CA LEU A 187 1.36 -0.85 7.82
C LEU A 187 0.94 -1.50 9.14
N LEU A 188 1.21 -2.79 9.28
CA LEU A 188 1.01 -3.53 10.52
C LEU A 188 2.31 -3.52 11.32
N LEU A 189 2.21 -3.14 12.59
CA LEU A 189 3.31 -3.11 13.55
C LEU A 189 2.93 -3.94 14.77
N ASP A 190 3.76 -4.95 15.13
CA ASP A 190 3.45 -5.90 16.21
C ASP A 190 4.71 -6.29 16.97
N ALA A 191 5.00 -5.59 18.07
CA ALA A 191 6.15 -5.88 18.92
C ALA A 191 6.04 -7.22 19.68
N ASP A 192 4.87 -7.83 19.75
CA ASP A 192 4.66 -9.10 20.44
C ASP A 192 5.06 -10.30 19.56
N SER A 193 5.23 -10.12 18.26
CA SER A 193 5.65 -11.15 17.31
C SER A 193 7.02 -11.74 17.64
N GLU A 194 7.95 -10.95 18.17
CA GLU A 194 9.26 -11.45 18.62
C GLU A 194 9.18 -12.36 19.83
N LYS A 195 8.28 -12.07 20.78
CA LYS A 195 8.13 -12.89 22.01
C LYS A 195 7.59 -14.27 21.71
N GLU A 196 6.73 -14.40 20.68
CA GLU A 196 6.21 -15.70 20.25
C GLU A 196 7.26 -16.51 19.47
N SER A 197 8.09 -15.86 18.66
CA SER A 197 9.18 -16.51 17.94
C SER A 197 10.26 -17.05 18.86
N GLN A 198 10.61 -16.32 19.93
CA GLN A 198 11.56 -16.76 20.95
C GLN A 198 11.01 -17.92 21.80
N LYS A 199 9.70 -17.97 22.06
CA LYS A 199 9.06 -19.09 22.78
C LYS A 199 8.95 -20.38 21.96
N LYS A 200 8.93 -20.30 20.63
CA LYS A 200 8.92 -21.48 19.75
C LYS A 200 10.30 -22.09 19.54
N ASN A 201 11.36 -21.33 19.82
CA ASN A 201 12.77 -21.77 19.65
C ASN A 201 13.46 -22.12 20.99
N ALA A 202 12.75 -22.05 22.12
CA ALA A 202 13.18 -22.46 23.45
C ALA A 202 12.46 -23.74 23.90
#